data_7566286fb75c3218c3196bc87fdf88f4
#
_entry.id   7566286fb75c3218c3196bc87fdf88f4
#
_cell.length_a   1.000
_cell.length_b   1.000
_cell.length_c   1.000
_cell.angle_alpha   90.00
_cell.angle_beta   90.00
_cell.angle_gamma   90.00
#
_symmetry.space_group_name_H-M   'P 1'
#
loop_
_entity.id
_entity.type
_entity.pdbx_description
1 polymer ?
#
loop_
_entity_poly.entity_id
_entity_poly.type
_entity_poly.pdbx_seq_one_letter_code
_entity_poly.pdbx_strand_id
1 'polypeptide(L)'
;QVQELLVASPKYLDRAGRPKDPDELANHVTLSISEDEARQRWELHGPEGAVRRVDLQPRVAGFDFPLLQSMVKDGFGITMLPETVCAEAVRNGELEVVLPDWSLPQGICHAVFASRRGLLPAVRVFIDFLAEHLPPQLEASRLDCGGACERAKEKIKASALGALAVDAG
;
A
#
# COMPACT_ATOMS: atom_id res chain seq x y z
N GLN A 1 -1.81 10.92 0.69
CA GLN A 1 -1.03 9.77 0.22
C GLN A 1 -1.40 8.56 1.05
N VAL A 2 -1.53 7.41 0.42
CA VAL A 2 -1.88 6.13 1.04
C VAL A 2 -0.66 5.23 0.95
N GLN A 3 -0.18 4.75 2.10
CA GLN A 3 0.90 3.79 2.16
C GLN A 3 0.34 2.40 1.89
N GLU A 4 1.06 1.61 1.10
CA GLU A 4 0.80 0.19 0.91
C GLU A 4 1.80 -0.63 1.72
N LEU A 5 1.32 -1.73 2.32
CA LEU A 5 2.12 -2.62 3.15
C LEU A 5 2.00 -4.05 2.63
N LEU A 6 3.10 -4.79 2.68
CA LEU A 6 3.06 -6.24 2.54
C LEU A 6 2.63 -6.84 3.86
N VAL A 7 1.59 -7.65 3.83
CA VAL A 7 1.03 -8.27 5.04
C VAL A 7 0.75 -9.75 4.83
N ALA A 8 0.87 -10.51 5.91
CA ALA A 8 0.48 -11.91 5.99
C ALA A 8 0.03 -12.24 7.42
N SER A 9 -0.73 -13.31 7.60
CA SER A 9 -1.07 -13.76 8.96
C SER A 9 0.10 -14.47 9.62
N PRO A 10 0.22 -14.38 10.97
CA PRO A 10 1.20 -15.18 11.73
C PRO A 10 1.10 -16.68 11.39
N LYS A 11 -0.10 -17.20 11.28
CA LYS A 11 -0.37 -18.59 10.90
C LYS A 11 0.29 -19.01 9.58
N TYR A 12 0.28 -18.12 8.59
CA TYR A 12 0.97 -18.37 7.31
C TYR A 12 2.47 -18.32 7.48
N LEU A 13 2.98 -17.27 8.13
CA LEU A 13 4.41 -17.03 8.31
C LEU A 13 5.10 -18.08 9.17
N ASP A 14 4.41 -18.62 10.17
CA ASP A 14 4.93 -19.71 11.01
C ASP A 14 5.11 -21.01 10.22
N ARG A 15 4.27 -21.23 9.22
CA ARG A 15 4.33 -22.41 8.34
C ARG A 15 5.31 -22.25 7.17
N ALA A 16 5.27 -21.07 6.52
CA ALA A 16 5.98 -20.82 5.27
C ALA A 16 7.34 -20.13 5.47
N GLY A 17 7.60 -19.62 6.66
CA GLY A 17 8.74 -18.75 6.97
C GLY A 17 8.41 -17.27 6.77
N ARG A 18 9.26 -16.42 7.38
CA ARG A 18 9.19 -14.96 7.22
C ARG A 18 10.28 -14.54 6.25
N PRO A 19 9.93 -14.00 5.06
CA PRO A 19 10.95 -13.57 4.10
C PRO A 19 11.76 -12.41 4.69
N LYS A 20 13.07 -12.47 4.52
CA LYS A 20 14.05 -11.46 4.99
C LYS A 20 14.50 -10.53 3.88
N ASP A 21 14.32 -10.95 2.64
CA ASP A 21 14.68 -10.22 1.43
C ASP A 21 13.53 -10.27 0.42
N PRO A 22 13.35 -9.21 -0.40
CA PRO A 22 12.33 -9.21 -1.45
C PRO A 22 12.38 -10.40 -2.42
N ASP A 23 13.56 -10.91 -2.73
CA ASP A 23 13.72 -12.01 -3.67
C ASP A 23 13.12 -13.32 -3.11
N GLU A 24 13.04 -13.46 -1.79
CA GLU A 24 12.41 -14.62 -1.13
C GLU A 24 10.88 -14.66 -1.35
N LEU A 25 10.26 -13.52 -1.70
CA LEU A 25 8.81 -13.47 -2.02
C LEU A 25 8.42 -14.41 -3.16
N ALA A 26 9.36 -14.71 -4.07
CA ALA A 26 9.14 -15.66 -5.15
C ALA A 26 8.84 -17.09 -4.65
N ASN A 27 9.26 -17.41 -3.42
CA ASN A 27 9.02 -18.71 -2.78
C ASN A 27 7.73 -18.76 -1.95
N HIS A 28 7.02 -17.63 -1.88
CA HIS A 28 5.78 -17.52 -1.12
C HIS A 28 4.54 -17.50 -2.01
N VAL A 29 3.44 -17.93 -1.45
CA VAL A 29 2.13 -17.74 -2.08
C VAL A 29 1.77 -16.25 -1.97
N THR A 30 1.48 -15.62 -3.09
CA THR A 30 1.05 -14.22 -3.14
C THR A 30 -0.38 -14.09 -3.64
N LEU A 31 -1.06 -13.06 -3.15
CA LEU A 31 -2.37 -12.63 -3.63
C LEU A 31 -2.24 -11.20 -4.14
N SER A 32 -2.99 -10.86 -5.17
CA SER A 32 -2.86 -9.58 -5.87
C SER A 32 -4.18 -8.87 -6.07
N ILE A 33 -4.12 -7.55 -6.01
CA ILE A 33 -5.13 -6.67 -6.58
C ILE A 33 -4.72 -6.38 -8.03
N SER A 34 -5.28 -7.10 -8.98
CA SER A 34 -5.04 -6.87 -10.40
C SER A 34 -6.08 -7.59 -11.26
N GLU A 35 -6.41 -7.00 -12.42
CA GLU A 35 -7.14 -7.70 -13.48
C GLU A 35 -6.24 -8.67 -14.25
N ASP A 36 -4.94 -8.43 -14.22
CA ASP A 36 -3.97 -9.25 -14.93
C ASP A 36 -3.48 -10.39 -14.02
N GLU A 37 -4.08 -11.55 -14.19
CA GLU A 37 -3.80 -12.75 -13.39
C GLU A 37 -2.41 -13.34 -13.68
N ALA A 38 -1.79 -12.99 -14.81
CA ALA A 38 -0.66 -13.75 -15.30
C ALA A 38 0.66 -13.43 -14.62
N ARG A 39 0.94 -12.15 -14.34
CA ARG A 39 2.20 -11.70 -13.73
C ARG A 39 2.01 -10.37 -13.04
N GLN A 40 2.46 -10.27 -11.80
CA GLN A 40 2.54 -9.02 -11.08
C GLN A 40 3.99 -8.71 -10.76
N ARG A 41 4.38 -7.47 -10.96
CA ARG A 41 5.70 -6.95 -10.55
C ARG A 41 5.53 -6.01 -9.38
N TRP A 42 6.17 -6.35 -8.27
CA TRP A 42 6.28 -5.46 -7.13
C TRP A 42 7.64 -4.76 -7.15
N GLU A 43 7.61 -3.45 -7.02
CA GLU A 43 8.81 -2.64 -6.82
C GLU A 43 8.91 -2.25 -5.36
N LEU A 44 9.98 -2.69 -4.70
CA LEU A 44 10.23 -2.43 -3.30
C LEU A 44 11.45 -1.53 -3.15
N HIS A 45 11.32 -0.53 -2.31
CA HIS A 45 12.37 0.44 -1.98
C HIS A 45 12.89 0.17 -0.57
N GLY A 46 14.14 -0.22 -0.48
CA GLY A 46 14.81 -0.63 0.75
C GLY A 46 15.74 0.42 1.34
N PRO A 47 16.50 0.02 2.36
CA PRO A 47 17.55 0.84 2.97
C PRO A 47 18.58 1.31 1.94
N GLU A 48 19.25 2.45 2.24
CA GLU A 48 20.34 3.01 1.41
C GLU A 48 20.00 3.27 -0.06
N GLY A 49 18.70 3.30 -0.38
CA GLY A 49 18.23 3.52 -1.74
C GLY A 49 18.18 2.27 -2.61
N ALA A 50 18.30 1.10 -2.01
CA ALA A 50 18.13 -0.15 -2.73
C ALA A 50 16.74 -0.23 -3.36
N VAL A 51 16.66 -0.69 -4.61
CA VAL A 51 15.39 -0.97 -5.29
C VAL A 51 15.42 -2.42 -5.76
N ARG A 52 14.35 -3.15 -5.46
CA ARG A 52 14.15 -4.52 -5.93
C ARG A 52 12.84 -4.62 -6.69
N ARG A 53 12.88 -5.34 -7.81
CA ARG A 53 11.70 -5.66 -8.61
C ARG A 53 11.52 -7.15 -8.62
N VAL A 54 10.43 -7.61 -8.04
CA VAL A 54 10.10 -9.03 -7.93
C VAL A 54 8.94 -9.34 -8.84
N ASP A 55 9.16 -10.24 -9.80
CA ASP A 55 8.09 -10.75 -10.64
C ASP A 55 7.42 -11.93 -9.94
N LEU A 56 6.13 -11.79 -9.68
CA LEU A 56 5.32 -12.74 -8.91
C LEU A 56 4.23 -13.35 -9.77
N GLN A 57 3.86 -14.56 -9.44
CA GLN A 57 2.69 -15.24 -10.00
C GLN A 57 1.65 -15.40 -8.89
N PRO A 58 0.71 -14.46 -8.74
CA PRO A 58 -0.26 -14.52 -7.67
C PRO A 58 -1.15 -15.75 -7.86
N ARG A 59 -1.43 -16.44 -6.76
CA ARG A 59 -2.35 -17.58 -6.76
C ARG A 59 -3.81 -17.16 -6.84
N VAL A 60 -4.09 -15.96 -6.39
CA VAL A 60 -5.41 -15.31 -6.43
C VAL A 60 -5.21 -13.88 -6.86
N ALA A 61 -6.01 -13.44 -7.82
CA ALA A 61 -6.11 -12.05 -8.25
C ALA A 61 -7.57 -11.58 -8.11
N GLY A 62 -7.78 -10.35 -7.67
CA GLY A 62 -9.11 -9.80 -7.49
C GLY A 62 -9.08 -8.32 -7.08
N PHE A 63 -10.26 -7.65 -7.10
CA PHE A 63 -10.37 -6.21 -6.85
C PHE A 63 -10.94 -5.85 -5.49
N ASP A 64 -11.23 -6.81 -4.65
CA ASP A 64 -11.91 -6.60 -3.38
C ASP A 64 -10.90 -6.66 -2.23
N PHE A 65 -10.54 -5.50 -1.66
CA PHE A 65 -9.63 -5.42 -0.52
C PHE A 65 -10.15 -6.17 0.72
N PRO A 66 -11.43 -6.07 1.12
CA PRO A 66 -11.99 -6.86 2.20
C PRO A 66 -11.83 -8.36 2.00
N LEU A 67 -12.07 -8.85 0.79
CA LEU A 67 -11.90 -10.27 0.46
C LEU A 67 -10.44 -10.70 0.60
N LEU A 68 -9.50 -9.94 0.00
CA LEU A 68 -8.08 -10.25 0.10
C LEU A 68 -7.58 -10.20 1.56
N GLN A 69 -8.05 -9.22 2.35
CA GLN A 69 -7.72 -9.14 3.76
C GLN A 69 -8.22 -10.39 4.51
N SER A 70 -9.45 -10.83 4.27
CA SER A 70 -9.99 -12.04 4.88
C SER A 70 -9.16 -13.26 4.52
N MET A 71 -8.84 -13.44 3.24
CA MET A 71 -8.02 -14.58 2.79
C MET A 71 -6.64 -14.59 3.44
N VAL A 72 -5.99 -13.43 3.55
CA VAL A 72 -4.66 -13.33 4.17
C VAL A 72 -4.73 -13.62 5.67
N LYS A 73 -5.75 -13.15 6.38
CA LYS A 73 -6.01 -13.52 7.79
C LYS A 73 -6.15 -15.03 7.96
N ASP A 74 -6.82 -15.69 7.01
CA ASP A 74 -6.99 -17.14 7.02
C ASP A 74 -5.72 -17.93 6.67
N GLY A 75 -4.64 -17.24 6.30
CA GLY A 75 -3.33 -17.85 6.06
C GLY A 75 -3.11 -18.35 4.63
N PHE A 76 -3.75 -17.72 3.64
CA PHE A 76 -3.59 -18.10 2.23
C PHE A 76 -2.26 -17.63 1.63
N GLY A 77 -1.65 -16.56 2.14
CA GLY A 77 -0.39 -16.06 1.59
C GLY A 77 -0.03 -14.66 2.04
N ILE A 78 0.78 -13.98 1.23
CA ILE A 78 1.21 -12.59 1.38
C ILE A 78 0.47 -11.73 0.36
N THR A 79 0.01 -10.56 0.76
CA THR A 79 -0.57 -9.57 -0.15
C THR A 79 -0.11 -8.17 0.16
N MET A 80 -0.31 -7.29 -0.78
CA MET A 80 -0.17 -5.85 -0.65
C MET A 80 -1.53 -5.24 -0.34
N LEU A 81 -1.64 -4.52 0.77
CA LEU A 81 -2.87 -3.81 1.16
C LEU A 81 -2.56 -2.36 1.55
N PRO A 82 -3.48 -1.44 1.25
CA PRO A 82 -3.43 -0.10 1.83
C PRO A 82 -3.41 -0.17 3.35
N GLU A 83 -2.59 0.65 3.98
CA GLU A 83 -2.49 0.76 5.44
C GLU A 83 -3.86 0.99 6.08
N THR A 84 -4.71 1.82 5.45
CA THR A 84 -6.08 2.08 5.88
C THR A 84 -6.97 0.84 5.98
N VAL A 85 -6.64 -0.20 5.20
CA VAL A 85 -7.39 -1.46 5.19
C VAL A 85 -6.84 -2.42 6.25
N CYS A 86 -5.51 -2.52 6.38
CA CYS A 86 -4.89 -3.57 7.21
C CYS A 86 -4.49 -3.10 8.62
N ALA A 87 -4.48 -1.80 8.91
CA ALA A 87 -3.93 -1.25 10.16
C ALA A 87 -4.55 -1.85 11.42
N GLU A 88 -5.87 -2.01 11.47
CA GLU A 88 -6.56 -2.60 12.62
C GLU A 88 -6.16 -4.06 12.82
N ALA A 89 -6.12 -4.84 11.75
CA ALA A 89 -5.71 -6.24 11.81
C ALA A 89 -4.25 -6.42 12.24
N VAL A 90 -3.38 -5.49 11.84
CA VAL A 90 -1.97 -5.48 12.29
C VAL A 90 -1.89 -5.13 13.78
N ARG A 91 -2.61 -4.10 14.25
CA ARG A 91 -2.66 -3.73 15.68
C ARG A 91 -3.19 -4.86 16.56
N ASN A 92 -4.15 -5.62 16.06
CA ASN A 92 -4.74 -6.76 16.76
C ASN A 92 -3.90 -8.04 16.67
N GLY A 93 -2.79 -8.04 15.92
CA GLY A 93 -1.93 -9.21 15.73
C GLY A 93 -2.52 -10.30 14.80
N GLU A 94 -3.59 -9.98 14.07
CA GLU A 94 -4.17 -10.88 13.07
C GLU A 94 -3.34 -10.91 11.79
N LEU A 95 -2.64 -9.81 11.51
CA LEU A 95 -1.69 -9.66 10.42
C LEU A 95 -0.34 -9.14 10.94
N GLU A 96 0.74 -9.56 10.30
CA GLU A 96 2.10 -9.03 10.47
C GLU A 96 2.54 -8.30 9.21
N VAL A 97 3.30 -7.22 9.37
CA VAL A 97 3.95 -6.54 8.24
C VAL A 97 5.16 -7.37 7.81
N VAL A 98 5.18 -7.73 6.54
CA VAL A 98 6.26 -8.48 5.90
C VAL A 98 7.27 -7.50 5.31
N LEU A 99 8.56 -7.77 5.49
CA LEU A 99 9.65 -6.91 5.01
C LEU A 99 9.52 -5.44 5.49
N PRO A 100 9.46 -5.18 6.81
CA PRO A 100 9.17 -3.85 7.33
C PRO A 100 10.20 -2.77 6.95
N ASP A 101 11.42 -3.17 6.57
CA ASP A 101 12.47 -2.27 6.08
C ASP A 101 12.32 -1.89 4.60
N TRP A 102 11.36 -2.49 3.91
CA TRP A 102 11.07 -2.24 2.51
C TRP A 102 9.72 -1.54 2.35
N SER A 103 9.70 -0.50 1.55
CA SER A 103 8.49 0.27 1.25
C SER A 103 8.02 0.03 -0.18
N LEU A 104 6.73 0.07 -0.36
CA LEU A 104 6.08 0.11 -1.68
C LEU A 104 5.88 1.56 -2.12
N PRO A 105 5.75 1.81 -3.43
CA PRO A 105 5.34 3.13 -3.93
C PRO A 105 4.04 3.56 -3.28
N GLN A 106 3.96 4.83 -2.89
CA GLN A 106 2.74 5.35 -2.27
C GLN A 106 1.65 5.58 -3.30
N GLY A 107 0.44 5.16 -2.95
CA GLY A 107 -0.76 5.49 -3.70
C GLY A 107 -1.22 6.93 -3.41
N ILE A 108 -1.85 7.53 -4.40
CA ILE A 108 -2.49 8.84 -4.25
C ILE A 108 -3.99 8.66 -4.44
N CYS A 109 -4.76 9.06 -3.44
CA CYS A 109 -6.22 9.09 -3.56
C CYS A 109 -6.63 10.37 -4.31
N HIS A 110 -7.32 10.19 -5.43
CA HIS A 110 -7.82 11.29 -6.25
C HIS A 110 -9.34 11.28 -6.31
N ALA A 111 -9.95 12.45 -6.16
CA ALA A 111 -11.34 12.66 -6.55
C ALA A 111 -11.36 13.17 -8.00
N VAL A 112 -11.93 12.37 -8.91
CA VAL A 112 -12.04 12.74 -10.34
C VAL A 112 -13.47 13.19 -10.64
N PHE A 113 -13.60 14.35 -11.26
CA PHE A 113 -14.88 14.89 -11.71
C PHE A 113 -14.73 15.60 -13.05
N ALA A 114 -15.80 15.61 -13.85
CA ALA A 114 -15.76 15.99 -15.26
C ALA A 114 -15.39 17.47 -15.49
N SER A 115 -15.78 18.40 -14.61
CA SER A 115 -15.48 19.83 -14.75
C SER A 115 -15.71 20.58 -13.43
N ARG A 116 -14.89 21.61 -13.16
CA ARG A 116 -15.17 22.57 -12.07
C ARG A 116 -16.29 23.54 -12.42
N ARG A 117 -16.55 23.80 -13.72
CA ARG A 117 -17.63 24.66 -14.17
C ARG A 117 -18.93 23.87 -14.20
N GLY A 118 -19.94 24.36 -13.49
CA GLY A 118 -21.28 23.74 -13.47
C GLY A 118 -21.40 22.56 -12.48
N LEU A 119 -20.48 22.41 -11.52
CA LEU A 119 -20.68 21.46 -10.42
C LEU A 119 -21.97 21.76 -9.68
N LEU A 120 -22.80 20.73 -9.53
CA LEU A 120 -23.98 20.81 -8.67
C LEU A 120 -23.56 21.19 -7.25
N PRO A 121 -24.33 22.03 -6.53
CA PRO A 121 -24.02 22.43 -5.15
C PRO A 121 -23.74 21.22 -4.23
N ALA A 122 -24.51 20.15 -4.37
CA ALA A 122 -24.32 18.92 -3.59
C ALA A 122 -22.95 18.25 -3.83
N VAL A 123 -22.45 18.24 -5.06
CA VAL A 123 -21.13 17.70 -5.41
C VAL A 123 -20.03 18.55 -4.78
N ARG A 124 -20.18 19.87 -4.77
CA ARG A 124 -19.21 20.77 -4.12
C ARG A 124 -19.16 20.52 -2.62
N VAL A 125 -20.30 20.47 -1.93
CA VAL A 125 -20.38 20.17 -0.50
C VAL A 125 -19.76 18.82 -0.17
N PHE A 126 -19.98 17.81 -1.02
CA PHE A 126 -19.38 16.49 -0.83
C PHE A 126 -17.85 16.52 -0.99
N ILE A 127 -17.31 17.25 -1.97
CA ILE A 127 -15.87 17.40 -2.15
C ILE A 127 -15.25 18.11 -0.94
N ASP A 128 -15.89 19.21 -0.49
CA ASP A 128 -15.44 19.97 0.69
C ASP A 128 -15.45 19.08 1.95
N PHE A 129 -16.52 18.29 2.13
CA PHE A 129 -16.63 17.30 3.20
C PHE A 129 -15.48 16.25 3.14
N LEU A 130 -15.19 15.70 1.96
CA LEU A 130 -14.08 14.75 1.80
C LEU A 130 -12.73 15.42 2.09
N ALA A 131 -12.52 16.65 1.63
CA ALA A 131 -11.27 17.37 1.86
C ALA A 131 -11.02 17.65 3.36
N GLU A 132 -12.06 17.85 4.14
CA GLU A 132 -11.98 18.08 5.58
C GLU A 132 -11.83 16.79 6.40
N HIS A 133 -12.58 15.75 6.04
CA HIS A 133 -12.73 14.55 6.89
C HIS A 133 -11.81 13.40 6.51
N LEU A 134 -11.44 13.26 5.22
CA LEU A 134 -10.62 12.14 4.77
C LEU A 134 -9.17 12.19 5.28
N PRO A 135 -8.46 13.33 5.26
CA PRO A 135 -7.08 13.39 5.72
C PRO A 135 -6.88 12.93 7.17
N PRO A 136 -7.69 13.36 8.16
CA PRO A 136 -7.56 12.87 9.53
C PRO A 136 -7.76 11.35 9.66
N GLN A 137 -8.67 10.77 8.89
CA GLN A 137 -8.91 9.33 8.91
C GLN A 137 -7.73 8.55 8.33
N LEU A 138 -7.12 9.06 7.25
CA LEU A 138 -5.90 8.47 6.67
C LEU A 138 -4.72 8.55 7.65
N GLU A 139 -4.60 9.66 8.39
CA GLU A 139 -3.57 9.80 9.43
C GLU A 139 -3.80 8.84 10.60
N ALA A 140 -5.05 8.68 11.06
CA ALA A 140 -5.41 7.77 12.14
C ALA A 140 -5.15 6.30 11.82
N SER A 141 -5.13 5.93 10.54
CA SER A 141 -4.83 4.57 10.08
C SER A 141 -3.33 4.26 10.10
N ARG A 142 -2.45 5.25 10.25
CA ARG A 142 -1.01 5.04 10.14
C ARG A 142 -0.50 4.09 11.21
N LEU A 143 0.35 3.19 10.75
CA LEU A 143 1.11 2.27 11.59
C LEU A 143 2.53 2.81 11.77
N ASP A 144 3.05 2.66 12.97
CA ASP A 144 4.47 2.96 13.25
C ASP A 144 5.32 1.75 12.81
N CYS A 145 5.52 1.64 11.50
CA CYS A 145 6.23 0.52 10.87
C CYS A 145 7.76 0.70 10.86
N GLY A 146 8.31 1.41 11.85
CA GLY A 146 9.77 1.64 11.93
C GLY A 146 10.30 2.58 10.83
N GLY A 147 11.60 2.88 10.88
CA GLY A 147 12.23 3.93 10.05
C GLY A 147 12.16 3.80 8.52
N ALA A 148 11.67 2.71 7.95
CA ALA A 148 11.52 2.54 6.50
C ALA A 148 10.38 3.39 5.93
N CYS A 149 9.27 3.47 6.65
CA CYS A 149 8.11 4.27 6.27
C CYS A 149 8.44 5.78 6.31
N GLU A 150 9.25 6.21 7.29
CA GLU A 150 9.70 7.60 7.42
C GLU A 150 10.70 7.98 6.31
N ARG A 151 11.63 7.10 5.97
CA ARG A 151 12.60 7.32 4.87
C ARG A 151 11.94 7.41 3.50
N ALA A 152 10.86 6.65 3.26
CA ALA A 152 10.07 6.76 2.03
C ALA A 152 9.38 8.12 1.91
N LYS A 153 8.86 8.66 3.02
CA LYS A 153 8.24 9.99 3.08
C LYS A 153 9.22 11.12 2.77
N GLU A 154 10.44 11.07 3.29
CA GLU A 154 11.47 12.09 3.03
C GLU A 154 11.91 12.13 1.56
N LYS A 155 12.10 10.96 0.93
CA LYS A 155 12.46 10.89 -0.49
C LYS A 155 11.39 11.43 -1.44
N ILE A 156 10.12 11.14 -1.15
CA ILE A 156 8.99 11.61 -1.98
C ILE A 156 8.81 13.10 -1.82
N LYS A 157 9.00 13.64 -0.60
CA LYS A 157 8.98 15.09 -0.35
C LYS A 157 10.08 15.82 -1.13
N ALA A 158 11.26 15.23 -1.21
CA ALA A 158 12.37 15.74 -2.00
C ALA A 158 12.09 15.67 -3.52
N SER A 159 11.48 14.59 -4.00
CA SER A 159 11.12 14.42 -5.42
C SER A 159 9.99 15.35 -5.85
N ALA A 160 8.96 15.55 -5.00
CA ALA A 160 7.87 16.47 -5.27
C ALA A 160 8.31 17.94 -5.29
N LEU A 161 9.27 18.32 -4.43
CA LEU A 161 9.88 19.64 -4.47
C LEU A 161 10.75 19.86 -5.73
N GLY A 162 11.42 18.82 -6.23
CA GLY A 162 12.19 18.85 -7.47
C GLY A 162 11.31 19.01 -8.72
N ALA A 163 10.13 18.37 -8.75
CA ALA A 163 9.21 18.46 -9.86
C ALA A 163 8.51 19.83 -9.97
N LEU A 164 8.25 20.50 -8.83
CA LEU A 164 7.68 21.85 -8.81
C LEU A 164 8.70 22.93 -9.24
N ALA A 165 9.99 22.64 -9.17
CA ALA A 165 11.04 23.56 -9.58
C ALA A 165 11.32 23.53 -11.10
N VAL A 166 10.89 22.50 -11.81
CA VAL A 166 11.08 22.35 -13.27
C VAL A 166 9.96 23.02 -14.07
N ASP A 167 8.76 23.21 -13.49
CA ASP A 167 7.60 23.83 -14.17
C ASP A 167 7.54 25.37 -13.98
N ALA A 168 8.55 25.97 -13.33
CA ALA A 168 8.63 27.43 -13.08
C ALA A 168 9.74 28.12 -13.88
N GLY A 169 10.24 27.49 -14.96
CA GLY A 169 11.26 28.03 -15.85
C GLY A 169 10.74 28.28 -17.24
#